data_8d73c08e88d9de025a634570269149d3
#
_entry.id   8d73c08e88d9de025a634570269149d3
#
_cell.length_a   1.000
_cell.length_b   1.000
_cell.length_c   1.000
_cell.angle_alpha   90.00
_cell.angle_beta   90.00
_cell.angle_gamma   90.00
#
_symmetry.space_group_name_H-M   'P 1'
#
loop_
_entity.id
_entity.type
_entity.pdbx_description
1 polymer ?
#
loop_
_entity_poly.entity_id
_entity_poly.type
_entity_poly.pdbx_seq_one_letter_code
_entity_poly.pdbx_strand_id
1 'polypeptide(L)'
;AYHETFEGTYIVARETGNKAALSTYVNNSAVIGSSYDAIKVVKMVGHLPFFAGLKGDKALVIGFGIGVTSSAIASHTQIKRIDCIELVDGLKDVAHYYKGLNADIQYDPRVNIIAGDGRHFLLNTREKYHLISSDPTHPVLGSGNLYTRDYFELCKQRLAPGGMVSQYLPLHKLRQQDFSGIIKTFHSVFPDATVWL
;
A
#
# COMPACT_ATOMS: atom_id res chain seq x y z
N ALA A 1 -7.17 -0.59 -21.05
CA ALA A 1 -7.49 -1.99 -20.77
C ALA A 1 -8.72 -2.05 -19.85
N TYR A 2 -9.56 -3.03 -20.02
CA TYR A 2 -10.75 -3.32 -19.19
C TYR A 2 -10.71 -4.79 -18.82
N HIS A 3 -10.88 -5.09 -17.55
CA HIS A 3 -10.86 -6.45 -17.02
C HIS A 3 -11.92 -6.63 -15.94
N GLU A 4 -12.46 -7.84 -15.85
CA GLU A 4 -13.43 -8.26 -14.82
C GLU A 4 -12.81 -9.37 -13.98
N THR A 5 -12.99 -9.27 -12.66
CA THR A 5 -12.60 -10.29 -11.69
C THR A 5 -13.74 -10.56 -10.73
N PHE A 6 -13.59 -11.56 -9.88
CA PHE A 6 -14.59 -11.85 -8.84
C PHE A 6 -14.76 -10.68 -7.85
N GLU A 7 -13.67 -9.96 -7.56
CA GLU A 7 -13.65 -8.83 -6.64
C GLU A 7 -14.13 -7.52 -7.27
N GLY A 8 -14.29 -7.49 -8.61
CA GLY A 8 -14.77 -6.32 -9.33
C GLY A 8 -14.10 -6.09 -10.68
N THR A 9 -14.44 -4.95 -11.28
CA THR A 9 -13.84 -4.52 -12.55
C THR A 9 -12.67 -3.57 -12.31
N TYR A 10 -11.63 -3.66 -13.15
CA TYR A 10 -10.58 -2.65 -13.18
C TYR A 10 -10.29 -2.18 -14.61
N ILE A 11 -10.02 -0.89 -14.73
CA ILE A 11 -9.80 -0.22 -16.01
C ILE A 11 -8.54 0.62 -15.92
N VAL A 12 -7.64 0.48 -16.90
CA VAL A 12 -6.56 1.43 -17.10
C VAL A 12 -6.95 2.33 -18.26
N ALA A 13 -7.11 3.60 -17.98
CA ALA A 13 -7.51 4.63 -18.94
C ALA A 13 -6.45 5.73 -19.07
N ARG A 14 -6.41 6.34 -20.24
CA ARG A 14 -5.61 7.53 -20.50
C ARG A 14 -6.47 8.77 -20.26
N GLU A 15 -5.94 9.75 -19.55
CA GLU A 15 -6.69 10.97 -19.27
C GLU A 15 -6.92 11.80 -20.54
N THR A 16 -8.14 12.35 -20.67
CA THR A 16 -8.48 13.25 -21.77
C THR A 16 -7.72 14.56 -21.61
N GLY A 17 -7.01 14.97 -22.65
CA GLY A 17 -6.20 16.21 -22.62
C GLY A 17 -4.76 16.04 -22.15
N ASN A 18 -4.43 14.97 -21.40
CA ASN A 18 -3.06 14.65 -21.02
C ASN A 18 -2.70 13.22 -21.45
N LYS A 19 -2.17 13.08 -22.66
CA LYS A 19 -1.86 11.76 -23.25
C LYS A 19 -0.81 10.95 -22.47
N ALA A 20 -0.04 11.58 -21.61
CA ALA A 20 0.97 10.91 -20.79
C ALA A 20 0.40 10.39 -19.46
N ALA A 21 -0.72 10.93 -18.97
CA ALA A 21 -1.31 10.54 -17.72
C ALA A 21 -2.18 9.29 -17.88
N LEU A 22 -1.96 8.32 -16.99
CA LEU A 22 -2.75 7.10 -16.86
C LEU A 22 -3.46 7.12 -15.52
N SER A 23 -4.67 6.58 -15.49
CA SER A 23 -5.42 6.35 -14.26
C SER A 23 -5.98 4.93 -14.25
N THR A 24 -5.86 4.26 -13.12
CA THR A 24 -6.51 2.98 -12.88
C THR A 24 -7.76 3.18 -12.05
N TYR A 25 -8.86 2.65 -12.54
CA TYR A 25 -10.16 2.66 -11.88
C TYR A 25 -10.48 1.25 -11.42
N VAL A 26 -10.97 1.12 -10.20
CA VAL A 26 -11.53 -0.13 -9.67
C VAL A 26 -12.99 0.14 -9.29
N ASN A 27 -13.91 -0.69 -9.80
CA ASN A 27 -15.35 -0.50 -9.61
C ASN A 27 -15.80 0.95 -9.88
N ASN A 28 -15.35 1.50 -10.99
CA ASN A 28 -15.62 2.88 -11.44
C ASN A 28 -15.08 4.00 -10.52
N SER A 29 -14.26 3.68 -9.53
CA SER A 29 -13.59 4.65 -8.66
C SER A 29 -12.12 4.77 -9.05
N ALA A 30 -11.64 5.99 -9.27
CA ALA A 30 -10.22 6.24 -9.52
C ALA A 30 -9.42 5.91 -8.25
N VAL A 31 -8.60 4.87 -8.32
CA VAL A 31 -7.83 4.38 -7.16
C VAL A 31 -6.36 4.69 -7.28
N ILE A 32 -5.86 4.80 -8.50
CA ILE A 32 -4.45 5.05 -8.78
C ILE A 32 -4.35 6.03 -9.93
N GLY A 33 -3.66 7.13 -9.71
CA GLY A 33 -3.32 8.12 -10.73
C GLY A 33 -1.81 8.21 -10.92
N SER A 34 -1.40 8.66 -12.12
CA SER A 34 0.01 8.91 -12.44
C SER A 34 0.40 10.40 -12.30
N SER A 35 -0.41 11.20 -11.60
CA SER A 35 -0.06 12.61 -11.33
C SER A 35 1.18 12.69 -10.44
N TYR A 36 1.94 13.76 -10.60
CA TYR A 36 3.18 13.97 -9.83
C TYR A 36 2.93 13.88 -8.30
N ASP A 37 1.89 14.55 -7.81
CA ASP A 37 1.60 14.59 -6.37
C ASP A 37 1.17 13.21 -5.83
N ALA A 38 0.33 12.47 -6.57
CA ALA A 38 -0.06 11.13 -6.18
C ALA A 38 1.16 10.19 -6.10
N ILE A 39 2.02 10.21 -7.12
CA ILE A 39 3.22 9.37 -7.15
C ILE A 39 4.22 9.78 -6.07
N LYS A 40 4.40 11.08 -5.82
CA LYS A 40 5.25 11.58 -4.74
C LYS A 40 4.81 11.01 -3.38
N VAL A 41 3.52 11.08 -3.08
CA VAL A 41 2.98 10.60 -1.80
C VAL A 41 3.24 9.09 -1.64
N VAL A 42 2.87 8.27 -2.61
CA VAL A 42 3.02 6.81 -2.48
C VAL A 42 4.49 6.38 -2.44
N LYS A 43 5.38 7.09 -3.14
CA LYS A 43 6.84 6.89 -2.99
C LYS A 43 7.32 7.24 -1.60
N MET A 44 6.86 8.36 -1.04
CA MET A 44 7.22 8.75 0.33
C MET A 44 6.76 7.72 1.36
N VAL A 45 5.56 7.15 1.21
CA VAL A 45 5.09 6.05 2.07
C VAL A 45 6.10 4.89 2.10
N GLY A 46 6.69 4.55 0.95
CA GLY A 46 7.71 3.50 0.85
C GLY A 46 9.08 3.90 1.42
N HIS A 47 9.48 5.17 1.33
CA HIS A 47 10.81 5.63 1.76
C HIS A 47 10.88 6.06 3.23
N LEU A 48 9.83 6.68 3.76
CA LEU A 48 9.82 7.29 5.11
C LEU A 48 10.29 6.35 6.23
N PRO A 49 9.88 5.06 6.29
CA PRO A 49 10.37 4.17 7.33
C PRO A 49 11.91 4.05 7.35
N PHE A 50 12.53 4.03 6.19
CA PHE A 50 13.99 3.93 6.08
C PHE A 50 14.69 5.23 6.48
N PHE A 51 14.12 6.36 6.15
CA PHE A 51 14.61 7.67 6.62
C PHE A 51 14.43 7.83 8.13
N ALA A 52 13.38 7.20 8.71
CA ALA A 52 13.20 7.12 10.15
C ALA A 52 14.12 6.08 10.84
N GLY A 53 15.03 5.45 10.09
CA GLY A 53 16.03 4.56 10.64
C GLY A 53 15.67 3.08 10.65
N LEU A 54 14.63 2.65 9.92
CA LEU A 54 14.29 1.23 9.79
C LEU A 54 15.49 0.43 9.30
N LYS A 55 15.79 -0.63 10.03
CA LYS A 55 16.77 -1.65 9.66
C LYS A 55 16.04 -2.99 9.49
N GLY A 56 16.36 -3.71 8.43
CA GLY A 56 15.75 -5.02 8.19
C GLY A 56 15.58 -5.29 6.72
N ASP A 57 15.21 -6.52 6.38
CA ASP A 57 15.30 -7.05 5.03
C ASP A 57 13.98 -7.59 4.48
N LYS A 58 12.91 -7.60 5.31
CA LYS A 58 11.63 -8.18 4.93
C LYS A 58 10.49 -7.20 5.12
N ALA A 59 9.75 -6.92 4.06
CA ALA A 59 8.59 -6.04 4.08
C ALA A 59 7.30 -6.78 3.71
N LEU A 60 6.19 -6.32 4.29
CA LEU A 60 4.83 -6.63 3.88
C LEU A 60 4.17 -5.35 3.38
N VAL A 61 3.56 -5.40 2.20
CA VAL A 61 2.78 -4.30 1.64
C VAL A 61 1.33 -4.75 1.51
N ILE A 62 0.42 -4.01 2.14
CA ILE A 62 -1.03 -4.21 2.03
C ILE A 62 -1.57 -3.24 0.99
N GLY A 63 -1.95 -3.77 -0.16
CA GLY A 63 -2.29 -3.03 -1.37
C GLY A 63 -1.09 -2.91 -2.31
N PHE A 64 -1.05 -3.73 -3.35
CA PHE A 64 -0.01 -3.62 -4.40
C PHE A 64 -0.32 -2.46 -5.35
N GLY A 65 -1.58 -2.32 -5.73
CA GLY A 65 -2.02 -1.34 -6.71
C GLY A 65 -1.28 -1.48 -8.04
N ILE A 66 -0.45 -0.49 -8.37
CA ILE A 66 0.47 -0.54 -9.54
C ILE A 66 1.94 -0.69 -9.13
N GLY A 67 2.22 -0.99 -7.86
CA GLY A 67 3.54 -1.34 -7.38
C GLY A 67 4.48 -0.18 -7.08
N VAL A 68 4.02 1.08 -7.03
CA VAL A 68 4.90 2.24 -6.80
C VAL A 68 5.50 2.25 -5.39
N THR A 69 4.68 1.97 -4.36
CA THR A 69 5.16 1.85 -2.96
C THR A 69 6.13 0.68 -2.82
N SER A 70 5.81 -0.47 -3.42
CA SER A 70 6.69 -1.65 -3.42
C SER A 70 8.02 -1.37 -4.12
N SER A 71 8.00 -0.62 -5.24
CA SER A 71 9.21 -0.18 -5.94
C SER A 71 10.08 0.76 -5.09
N ALA A 72 9.45 1.70 -4.37
CA ALA A 72 10.16 2.57 -3.45
C ALA A 72 10.84 1.78 -2.33
N ILE A 73 10.14 0.82 -1.73
CA ILE A 73 10.69 -0.08 -0.71
C ILE A 73 11.85 -0.93 -1.29
N ALA A 74 11.68 -1.51 -2.48
CA ALA A 74 12.68 -2.35 -3.13
C ALA A 74 13.96 -1.60 -3.52
N SER A 75 13.91 -0.27 -3.66
CA SER A 75 15.08 0.57 -3.96
C SER A 75 16.08 0.62 -2.79
N HIS A 76 15.67 0.27 -1.58
CA HIS A 76 16.54 0.13 -0.43
C HIS A 76 17.25 -1.24 -0.48
N THR A 77 18.57 -1.22 -0.68
CA THR A 77 19.39 -2.42 -0.96
C THR A 77 19.38 -3.47 0.16
N GLN A 78 19.03 -3.08 1.38
CA GLN A 78 18.88 -4.02 2.50
C GLN A 78 17.65 -4.92 2.35
N ILE A 79 16.63 -4.53 1.57
CA ILE A 79 15.41 -5.31 1.37
C ILE A 79 15.69 -6.51 0.47
N LYS A 80 15.39 -7.70 1.00
CA LYS A 80 15.58 -9.00 0.32
C LYS A 80 14.27 -9.67 -0.04
N ARG A 81 13.18 -9.32 0.65
CA ARG A 81 11.86 -9.90 0.37
C ARG A 81 10.75 -8.89 0.63
N ILE A 82 9.80 -8.82 -0.28
CA ILE A 82 8.57 -8.04 -0.17
C ILE A 82 7.40 -8.96 -0.49
N ASP A 83 6.53 -9.20 0.48
CA ASP A 83 5.24 -9.83 0.25
C ASP A 83 4.21 -8.71 0.05
N CYS A 84 3.49 -8.73 -1.07
CA CYS A 84 2.45 -7.76 -1.40
C CYS A 84 1.10 -8.47 -1.41
N ILE A 85 0.15 -8.01 -0.60
CA ILE A 85 -1.20 -8.57 -0.59
C ILE A 85 -2.13 -7.62 -1.31
N GLU A 86 -2.73 -8.08 -2.40
CA GLU A 86 -3.62 -7.27 -3.23
C GLU A 86 -5.02 -7.88 -3.28
N LEU A 87 -6.02 -7.09 -2.95
CA LEU A 87 -7.40 -7.55 -2.91
C LEU A 87 -7.95 -7.84 -4.31
N VAL A 88 -7.63 -6.97 -5.28
CA VAL A 88 -8.11 -7.10 -6.65
C VAL A 88 -7.12 -7.91 -7.46
N ASP A 89 -7.42 -9.19 -7.67
CA ASP A 89 -6.58 -10.05 -8.51
C ASP A 89 -6.47 -9.48 -9.93
N GLY A 90 -5.29 -9.59 -10.50
CA GLY A 90 -4.99 -9.08 -11.86
C GLY A 90 -4.50 -7.62 -11.91
N LEU A 91 -4.53 -6.82 -10.85
CA LEU A 91 -3.89 -5.49 -10.88
C LEU A 91 -2.39 -5.57 -11.21
N LYS A 92 -1.71 -6.64 -10.80
CA LYS A 92 -0.33 -6.93 -11.19
C LYS A 92 -0.13 -6.99 -12.71
N ASP A 93 -1.13 -7.48 -13.44
CA ASP A 93 -1.05 -7.69 -14.89
C ASP A 93 -1.09 -6.37 -15.67
N VAL A 94 -1.65 -5.32 -15.08
CA VAL A 94 -1.67 -3.97 -15.66
C VAL A 94 -0.58 -3.05 -15.12
N ALA A 95 0.19 -3.49 -14.14
CA ALA A 95 1.29 -2.70 -13.56
C ALA A 95 2.37 -2.34 -14.60
N HIS A 96 2.55 -3.16 -15.64
CA HIS A 96 3.50 -2.88 -16.72
C HIS A 96 3.21 -1.59 -17.51
N TYR A 97 1.96 -1.10 -17.52
CA TYR A 97 1.64 0.20 -18.12
C TYR A 97 2.31 1.37 -17.39
N TYR A 98 2.73 1.14 -16.15
CA TYR A 98 3.32 2.14 -15.25
C TYR A 98 4.82 1.92 -15.01
N LYS A 99 5.52 1.17 -15.90
CA LYS A 99 6.94 0.81 -15.71
C LYS A 99 7.86 2.00 -15.47
N GLY A 100 7.56 3.16 -16.04
CA GLY A 100 8.30 4.40 -15.79
C GLY A 100 8.15 4.94 -14.36
N LEU A 101 7.19 4.45 -13.58
CA LEU A 101 6.90 4.88 -12.22
C LEU A 101 7.25 3.82 -11.19
N ASN A 102 7.06 2.53 -11.54
CA ASN A 102 7.20 1.38 -10.66
C ASN A 102 8.42 0.50 -10.98
N ALA A 103 9.20 0.84 -12.02
CA ALA A 103 10.40 0.11 -12.45
C ALA A 103 10.14 -1.40 -12.71
N ASP A 104 8.96 -1.74 -13.23
CA ASP A 104 8.54 -3.12 -13.49
C ASP A 104 8.65 -4.05 -12.27
N ILE A 105 8.37 -3.53 -11.09
CA ILE A 105 8.53 -4.18 -9.79
C ILE A 105 7.80 -5.53 -9.67
N GLN A 106 6.74 -5.74 -10.46
CA GLN A 106 6.00 -7.01 -10.50
C GLN A 106 6.85 -8.18 -11.02
N TYR A 107 7.99 -7.90 -11.65
CA TYR A 107 8.95 -8.90 -12.12
C TYR A 107 10.22 -8.99 -11.26
N ASP A 108 10.33 -8.19 -10.20
CA ASP A 108 11.47 -8.28 -9.27
C ASP A 108 11.38 -9.60 -8.49
N PRO A 109 12.42 -10.46 -8.52
CA PRO A 109 12.39 -11.77 -7.86
C PRO A 109 12.25 -11.68 -6.33
N ARG A 110 12.45 -10.52 -5.73
CA ARG A 110 12.25 -10.29 -4.30
C ARG A 110 10.78 -10.05 -3.94
N VAL A 111 9.93 -9.79 -4.94
CA VAL A 111 8.53 -9.39 -4.75
C VAL A 111 7.60 -10.57 -5.01
N ASN A 112 6.81 -10.91 -4.01
CA ASN A 112 5.79 -11.94 -4.07
C ASN A 112 4.41 -11.28 -3.97
N ILE A 113 3.64 -11.28 -5.05
CA ILE A 113 2.29 -10.67 -5.10
C ILE A 113 1.26 -11.78 -4.88
N ILE A 114 0.48 -11.65 -3.83
CA ILE A 114 -0.51 -12.63 -3.36
C ILE A 114 -1.89 -11.98 -3.45
N ALA A 115 -2.79 -12.59 -4.21
CA ALA A 115 -4.20 -12.17 -4.24
C ALA A 115 -4.88 -12.51 -2.91
N GLY A 116 -5.59 -11.55 -2.33
CA GLY A 116 -6.34 -11.76 -1.10
C GLY A 116 -6.50 -10.52 -0.21
N ASP A 117 -7.22 -10.70 0.89
CA ASP A 117 -7.43 -9.68 1.91
C ASP A 117 -6.23 -9.57 2.85
N GLY A 118 -5.69 -8.35 3.00
CA GLY A 118 -4.50 -8.09 3.81
C GLY A 118 -4.69 -8.35 5.30
N ARG A 119 -5.87 -8.07 5.86
CA ARG A 119 -6.17 -8.37 7.26
C ARG A 119 -6.26 -9.87 7.47
N HIS A 120 -6.92 -10.59 6.55
CA HIS A 120 -7.00 -12.04 6.59
C HIS A 120 -5.61 -12.69 6.49
N PHE A 121 -4.75 -12.17 5.62
CA PHE A 121 -3.36 -12.62 5.52
C PHE A 121 -2.61 -12.45 6.85
N LEU A 122 -2.69 -11.28 7.49
CA LEU A 122 -2.06 -11.02 8.78
C LEU A 122 -2.56 -11.94 9.90
N LEU A 123 -3.84 -12.32 9.88
CA LEU A 123 -4.40 -13.28 10.83
C LEU A 123 -3.74 -14.68 10.71
N ASN A 124 -3.53 -15.13 9.47
CA ASN A 124 -3.13 -16.51 9.19
C ASN A 124 -1.61 -16.71 9.06
N THR A 125 -0.87 -15.65 8.66
CA THR A 125 0.58 -15.78 8.52
C THR A 125 1.27 -15.96 9.87
N ARG A 126 2.36 -16.72 9.89
CA ARG A 126 3.30 -16.81 11.03
C ARG A 126 4.55 -15.96 10.81
N GLU A 127 4.67 -15.37 9.63
CA GLU A 127 5.82 -14.57 9.24
C GLU A 127 5.89 -13.27 10.05
N LYS A 128 7.12 -12.78 10.24
CA LYS A 128 7.41 -11.49 10.87
C LYS A 128 8.07 -10.58 9.84
N TYR A 129 7.73 -9.31 9.90
CA TYR A 129 8.19 -8.29 8.95
C TYR A 129 8.88 -7.15 9.68
N HIS A 130 9.95 -6.63 9.08
CA HIS A 130 10.60 -5.41 9.57
C HIS A 130 9.82 -4.16 9.16
N LEU A 131 9.11 -4.21 8.03
CA LEU A 131 8.19 -3.18 7.60
C LEU A 131 6.84 -3.80 7.29
N ILE A 132 5.77 -3.22 7.83
CA ILE A 132 4.41 -3.42 7.35
C ILE A 132 3.92 -2.08 6.84
N SER A 133 3.81 -1.95 5.52
CA SER A 133 3.29 -0.76 4.84
C SER A 133 1.86 -1.02 4.41
N SER A 134 0.93 -0.19 4.84
CA SER A 134 -0.47 -0.28 4.48
C SER A 134 -0.87 0.99 3.73
N ASP A 135 -1.15 0.83 2.44
CA ASP A 135 -1.43 1.92 1.50
C ASP A 135 -2.80 1.73 0.80
N PRO A 136 -3.88 1.55 1.55
CA PRO A 136 -5.20 1.48 0.96
C PRO A 136 -5.62 2.88 0.50
N THR A 137 -5.69 3.07 -0.79
CA THR A 137 -6.01 4.38 -1.40
C THR A 137 -7.48 4.79 -1.21
N HIS A 138 -8.35 3.86 -0.80
CA HIS A 138 -9.78 4.14 -0.65
C HIS A 138 -10.42 3.38 0.52
N PRO A 139 -10.96 4.07 1.53
CA PRO A 139 -11.79 3.44 2.55
C PRO A 139 -13.13 2.91 1.99
N VAL A 140 -13.45 3.22 0.73
CA VAL A 140 -14.76 2.94 0.10
C VAL A 140 -14.91 1.50 -0.39
N LEU A 141 -13.82 0.77 -0.61
CA LEU A 141 -13.83 -0.62 -1.13
C LEU A 141 -13.62 -1.66 -0.03
N GLY A 142 -14.20 -1.46 1.16
CA GLY A 142 -14.07 -2.41 2.27
C GLY A 142 -12.79 -2.26 3.08
N SER A 143 -11.92 -1.29 2.76
CA SER A 143 -10.65 -1.07 3.47
C SER A 143 -10.79 -0.35 4.82
N GLY A 144 -12.00 0.01 5.23
CA GLY A 144 -12.24 0.62 6.55
C GLY A 144 -11.77 -0.25 7.72
N ASN A 145 -11.76 -1.56 7.56
CA ASN A 145 -11.25 -2.52 8.53
C ASN A 145 -9.73 -2.44 8.74
N LEU A 146 -8.98 -1.80 7.82
CA LEU A 146 -7.53 -1.57 7.91
C LEU A 146 -7.17 -0.33 8.76
N TYR A 147 -8.16 0.34 9.35
CA TYR A 147 -7.97 1.48 10.25
C TYR A 147 -8.48 1.21 11.67
N THR A 148 -8.77 -0.05 11.98
CA THR A 148 -9.27 -0.46 13.29
C THR A 148 -8.13 -0.80 14.25
N ARG A 149 -8.41 -0.72 15.56
CA ARG A 149 -7.47 -1.13 16.59
C ARG A 149 -7.04 -2.58 16.41
N ASP A 150 -7.99 -3.48 16.14
CA ASP A 150 -7.69 -4.91 15.95
C ASP A 150 -6.72 -5.15 14.79
N TYR A 151 -6.87 -4.39 13.69
CA TYR A 151 -5.92 -4.47 12.58
C TYR A 151 -4.52 -3.98 12.99
N PHE A 152 -4.42 -2.89 13.71
CA PHE A 152 -3.14 -2.36 14.17
C PHE A 152 -2.47 -3.30 15.19
N GLU A 153 -3.24 -3.96 16.05
CA GLU A 153 -2.72 -5.02 16.95
C GLU A 153 -2.22 -6.23 16.16
N LEU A 154 -2.90 -6.64 15.08
CA LEU A 154 -2.40 -7.68 14.18
C LEU A 154 -1.08 -7.27 13.52
N CYS A 155 -0.98 -6.04 13.02
CA CYS A 155 0.27 -5.52 12.50
C CYS A 155 1.38 -5.59 13.55
N LYS A 156 1.12 -5.12 14.78
CA LYS A 156 2.07 -5.17 15.89
C LYS A 156 2.53 -6.60 16.20
N GLN A 157 1.61 -7.55 16.20
CA GLN A 157 1.92 -8.97 16.41
C GLN A 157 2.78 -9.57 15.30
N ARG A 158 2.78 -9.01 14.10
CA ARG A 158 3.54 -9.48 12.94
C ARG A 158 4.82 -8.68 12.69
N LEU A 159 5.13 -7.69 13.52
CA LEU A 159 6.42 -7.02 13.47
C LEU A 159 7.55 -7.93 13.97
N ALA A 160 8.68 -7.88 13.28
CA ALA A 160 9.96 -8.33 13.78
C ALA A 160 10.50 -7.33 14.81
N PRO A 161 11.45 -7.73 15.67
CA PRO A 161 12.11 -6.80 16.58
C PRO A 161 12.69 -5.59 15.84
N GLY A 162 12.39 -4.38 16.32
CA GLY A 162 12.79 -3.12 15.67
C GLY A 162 12.05 -2.78 14.37
N GLY A 163 10.98 -3.53 14.06
CA GLY A 163 10.15 -3.27 12.87
C GLY A 163 9.22 -2.07 13.04
N MET A 164 8.75 -1.55 11.92
CA MET A 164 7.88 -0.38 11.84
C MET A 164 6.60 -0.68 11.05
N VAL A 165 5.51 0.01 11.41
CA VAL A 165 4.27 0.08 10.62
C VAL A 165 4.18 1.45 9.99
N SER A 166 3.94 1.50 8.68
CA SER A 166 3.64 2.72 7.92
C SER A 166 2.22 2.65 7.41
N GLN A 167 1.37 3.59 7.83
CA GLN A 167 -0.05 3.63 7.46
C GLN A 167 -0.34 4.90 6.67
N TYR A 168 -0.77 4.76 5.42
CA TYR A 168 -1.26 5.88 4.62
C TYR A 168 -2.65 6.32 5.07
N LEU A 169 -2.87 7.64 5.11
CA LEU A 169 -4.18 8.23 5.36
C LEU A 169 -4.54 9.21 4.23
N PRO A 170 -5.62 8.96 3.47
CA PRO A 170 -6.08 9.84 2.40
C PRO A 170 -6.81 11.07 2.96
N LEU A 171 -6.06 12.06 3.47
CA LEU A 171 -6.60 13.24 4.17
C LEU A 171 -7.69 13.98 3.37
N HIS A 172 -7.56 14.03 2.04
CA HIS A 172 -8.53 14.67 1.15
C HIS A 172 -9.90 13.97 1.09
N LYS A 173 -10.03 12.79 1.70
CA LYS A 173 -11.26 11.97 1.76
C LYS A 173 -11.79 11.77 3.17
N LEU A 174 -11.05 12.22 4.19
CA LEU A 174 -11.40 12.05 5.59
C LEU A 174 -11.95 13.35 6.16
N ARG A 175 -13.02 13.27 6.94
CA ARG A 175 -13.44 14.36 7.79
C ARG A 175 -12.46 14.49 8.96
N GLN A 176 -12.31 15.68 9.51
CA GLN A 176 -11.40 15.94 10.62
C GLN A 176 -11.61 14.99 11.82
N GLN A 177 -12.86 14.68 12.15
CA GLN A 177 -13.18 13.74 13.23
C GLN A 177 -12.74 12.31 12.93
N ASP A 178 -12.87 11.84 11.68
CA ASP A 178 -12.46 10.51 11.26
C ASP A 178 -10.93 10.40 11.31
N PHE A 179 -10.23 11.42 10.78
CA PHE A 179 -8.77 11.52 10.88
C PHE A 179 -8.30 11.46 12.33
N SER A 180 -8.89 12.30 13.21
CA SER A 180 -8.53 12.32 14.63
C SER A 180 -8.81 10.98 15.32
N GLY A 181 -9.91 10.31 14.96
CA GLY A 181 -10.25 8.98 15.46
C GLY A 181 -9.23 7.92 15.07
N ILE A 182 -8.84 7.90 13.79
CA ILE A 182 -7.83 6.96 13.27
C ILE A 182 -6.48 7.19 13.96
N ILE A 183 -6.01 8.45 14.06
CA ILE A 183 -4.75 8.78 14.73
C ILE A 183 -4.77 8.32 16.19
N LYS A 184 -5.83 8.61 16.94
CA LYS A 184 -5.97 8.16 18.35
C LYS A 184 -5.92 6.62 18.43
N THR A 185 -6.61 5.94 17.51
CA THR A 185 -6.62 4.48 17.45
C THR A 185 -5.22 3.92 17.17
N PHE A 186 -4.51 4.52 16.22
CA PHE A 186 -3.14 4.11 15.89
C PHE A 186 -2.19 4.32 17.08
N HIS A 187 -2.22 5.50 17.71
CA HIS A 187 -1.41 5.81 18.90
C HIS A 187 -1.73 4.91 20.10
N SER A 188 -2.97 4.42 20.22
CA SER A 188 -3.30 3.48 21.30
C SER A 188 -2.56 2.14 21.19
N VAL A 189 -2.09 1.79 19.98
CA VAL A 189 -1.31 0.56 19.71
C VAL A 189 0.18 0.87 19.56
N PHE A 190 0.51 2.01 18.95
CA PHE A 190 1.87 2.49 18.69
C PHE A 190 2.08 3.88 19.32
N PRO A 191 2.37 3.94 20.64
CA PRO A 191 2.47 5.23 21.37
C PRO A 191 3.54 6.18 20.83
N ASP A 192 4.62 5.63 20.26
CA ASP A 192 5.76 6.40 19.74
C ASP A 192 5.60 6.77 18.25
N ALA A 193 4.39 6.58 17.69
CA ALA A 193 4.15 6.88 16.29
C ALA A 193 4.23 8.38 15.99
N THR A 194 4.74 8.70 14.80
CA THR A 194 4.81 10.07 14.27
C THR A 194 3.90 10.24 13.06
N VAL A 195 3.38 11.45 12.87
CA VAL A 195 2.56 11.81 11.70
C VAL A 195 3.38 12.69 10.78
N TRP A 196 3.37 12.34 9.51
CA TRP A 196 4.05 13.08 8.44
C TRP A 196 2.99 13.68 7.50
N LEU A 197 3.08 14.99 7.23
CA LEU A 197 2.14 15.76 6.40
C LEU A 197 2.81 16.33 5.16
#